data_01cc70bf504c8479124377f813bffab3
#
_entry.id   01cc70bf504c8479124377f813bffab3
#
_cell.length_a   1.000
_cell.length_b   1.000
_cell.length_c   1.000
_cell.angle_alpha   90.00
_cell.angle_beta   90.00
_cell.angle_gamma   90.00
#
_symmetry.space_group_name_H-M   'P 1'
#
loop_
_entity.id
_entity.type
_entity.pdbx_description
1 polymer ?
#
loop_
_entity_poly.entity_id
_entity_poly.type
_entity_poly.pdbx_seq_one_letter_code
_entity_poly.pdbx_strand_id
1 'polypeptide(L)'
;MSVNDIVFHLLDIQARDMRIESEQDDVREIAYESCSDSDEEYQSYRKKRRAAAAGGWSQQKEFIIHLFGSDENGRSIRCDVSGFRPTLYIRLPEEKTSQCAEIIKQYINGQGIPVGQLNIRRVMKKVFYGFTANTFFPFLEIDVPSLTMFRNLRNLFLDENLQPKTKKVLDGAMRGKVVELFEANIDPMLRFIHTQNIQPCGWVVIKDGKTSISEDSDEGLVIECDYEQVLPTKGPRVSAPFLTASWDIECFSMTGDFPLAKRTWKKAAKDVVALTKDSAAVANLIINSLSTGQTPVDTLPAGMTPIYCQLKKPLGAVSNKLFESDCQNKIESIFKYNQNNTDELIAQLEKLLGAVLKNLVYLVGDPVIQIGTTLTRGTPETTERHLFVFPDCDPIPDIVVHSYKTEKAMILAWFEWLIEKNPDI
;
A
#
# COMPACT_ATOMS: atom_id res chain seq x y z
N MET A 1 8.12 11.13 37.03
CA MET A 1 7.02 10.58 36.21
C MET A 1 5.91 10.24 37.16
N SER A 2 4.65 10.58 36.84
CA SER A 2 3.51 10.09 37.61
C SER A 2 3.39 8.57 37.42
N VAL A 3 2.72 7.87 38.30
CA VAL A 3 2.59 6.39 38.28
C VAL A 3 1.91 5.88 37.00
N ASN A 4 1.33 6.77 36.19
CA ASN A 4 0.54 6.43 34.99
C ASN A 4 1.19 6.95 33.66
N ASP A 5 2.41 7.46 33.70
CA ASP A 5 3.08 7.91 32.47
C ASP A 5 3.66 6.72 31.71
N ILE A 6 3.27 6.57 30.43
CA ILE A 6 3.78 5.49 29.57
C ILE A 6 4.77 6.09 28.57
N VAL A 7 5.96 5.55 28.52
CA VAL A 7 7.05 6.00 27.62
C VAL A 7 7.37 4.90 26.63
N PHE A 8 7.41 5.25 25.35
CA PHE A 8 7.80 4.31 24.30
C PHE A 8 8.51 4.99 23.13
N HIS A 9 9.27 4.22 22.40
CA HIS A 9 9.97 4.65 21.20
C HIS A 9 9.05 4.46 19.99
N LEU A 10 8.71 5.57 19.34
CA LEU A 10 7.81 5.61 18.22
C LEU A 10 8.47 4.99 16.98
N LEU A 11 7.76 4.10 16.29
CA LEU A 11 8.21 3.43 15.09
C LEU A 11 7.41 3.90 13.87
N ASP A 12 6.09 3.94 13.98
CA ASP A 12 5.19 4.31 12.90
C ASP A 12 4.01 5.13 13.40
N ILE A 13 3.48 5.97 12.51
CA ILE A 13 2.31 6.82 12.77
C ILE A 13 1.34 6.62 11.61
N GLN A 14 0.13 6.19 11.91
CA GLN A 14 -0.94 6.06 10.96
C GLN A 14 -2.13 6.93 11.36
N ALA A 15 -2.88 7.41 10.39
CA ALA A 15 -4.06 8.22 10.67
C ALA A 15 -5.22 7.83 9.75
N ARG A 16 -6.41 7.68 10.35
CA ARG A 16 -7.62 7.30 9.62
C ARG A 16 -8.88 7.84 10.27
N ASP A 17 -9.95 7.88 9.47
CA ASP A 17 -11.28 8.15 9.99
C ASP A 17 -11.89 6.87 10.56
N MET A 18 -12.22 6.89 11.86
CA MET A 18 -12.96 5.83 12.55
C MET A 18 -14.43 6.21 12.65
N ARG A 19 -15.32 5.21 12.64
CA ARG A 19 -16.75 5.42 12.95
C ARG A 19 -16.90 5.58 14.45
N ILE A 20 -17.67 6.57 14.86
CA ILE A 20 -18.12 6.66 16.26
C ILE A 20 -19.29 5.71 16.37
N GLU A 21 -19.12 4.61 17.10
CA GLU A 21 -20.22 3.70 17.44
C GLU A 21 -21.18 4.43 18.38
N SER A 22 -22.44 4.58 17.96
CA SER A 22 -23.49 5.01 18.88
C SER A 22 -23.90 3.81 19.72
N GLU A 23 -24.09 3.98 21.01
CA GLU A 23 -24.50 2.93 21.98
C GLU A 23 -25.78 2.15 21.60
N GLN A 24 -26.33 2.32 20.42
CA GLN A 24 -27.57 1.70 19.94
C GLN A 24 -27.43 0.74 18.75
N ASP A 25 -26.22 0.53 18.21
CA ASP A 25 -26.02 -0.43 17.12
C ASP A 25 -25.41 -1.74 17.63
N ASP A 26 -26.23 -2.53 18.34
CA ASP A 26 -25.95 -3.93 18.59
C ASP A 26 -25.97 -4.73 17.28
N VAL A 27 -24.86 -5.38 17.01
CA VAL A 27 -24.67 -6.60 16.21
C VAL A 27 -25.08 -6.56 14.74
N ARG A 28 -24.14 -6.30 13.86
CA ARG A 28 -23.94 -7.09 12.63
C ARG A 28 -22.45 -7.21 12.34
N GLU A 29 -21.84 -8.26 12.85
CA GLU A 29 -20.59 -8.83 12.33
C GLU A 29 -20.74 -9.04 10.83
N ILE A 30 -19.96 -8.29 10.05
CA ILE A 30 -19.77 -8.62 8.63
C ILE A 30 -18.54 -9.52 8.59
N ALA A 31 -18.79 -10.82 8.54
CA ALA A 31 -17.79 -11.83 8.25
C ALA A 31 -17.05 -11.47 6.94
N TYR A 32 -15.71 -11.47 6.98
CA TYR A 32 -14.88 -11.44 5.80
C TYR A 32 -14.99 -12.80 5.10
N GLU A 33 -15.89 -12.91 4.13
CA GLU A 33 -15.85 -13.99 3.15
C GLU A 33 -14.82 -13.66 2.08
N SER A 34 -13.95 -14.61 1.84
CA SER A 34 -12.91 -14.57 0.81
C SER A 34 -13.54 -14.36 -0.58
N CYS A 35 -13.25 -13.23 -1.21
CA CYS A 35 -13.71 -12.91 -2.54
C CYS A 35 -12.99 -13.75 -3.60
N SER A 36 -13.73 -14.54 -4.34
CA SER A 36 -13.31 -15.10 -5.61
C SER A 36 -13.53 -14.07 -6.72
N ASP A 37 -12.51 -13.88 -7.55
CA ASP A 37 -12.51 -12.92 -8.66
C ASP A 37 -13.57 -13.25 -9.72
N SER A 38 -14.68 -12.49 -9.74
CA SER A 38 -15.52 -12.33 -10.93
C SER A 38 -15.84 -10.86 -11.17
N ASP A 39 -15.73 -10.41 -12.42
CA ASP A 39 -15.94 -9.00 -12.84
C ASP A 39 -17.33 -8.46 -12.48
N GLU A 40 -18.34 -9.33 -12.37
CA GLU A 40 -19.70 -8.96 -11.97
C GLU A 40 -19.81 -8.59 -10.49
N GLU A 41 -19.06 -9.25 -9.63
CA GLU A 41 -19.02 -8.98 -8.19
C GLU A 41 -18.32 -7.66 -7.89
N TYR A 42 -17.25 -7.33 -8.63
CA TYR A 42 -16.56 -6.03 -8.54
C TYR A 42 -17.45 -4.87 -8.97
N GLN A 43 -18.27 -5.03 -10.02
CA GLN A 43 -19.25 -4.03 -10.46
C GLN A 43 -20.39 -3.86 -9.45
N SER A 44 -20.85 -4.94 -8.82
CA SER A 44 -21.83 -4.93 -7.73
C SER A 44 -21.30 -4.22 -6.50
N TYR A 45 -20.04 -4.51 -6.10
CA TYR A 45 -19.35 -3.85 -4.99
C TYR A 45 -19.17 -2.34 -5.25
N ARG A 46 -18.80 -1.97 -6.46
CA ARG A 46 -18.67 -0.55 -6.89
C ARG A 46 -20.00 0.18 -6.86
N LYS A 47 -21.11 -0.49 -7.22
CA LYS A 47 -22.48 0.05 -7.14
C LYS A 47 -22.95 0.20 -5.70
N LYS A 48 -22.70 -0.80 -4.83
CA LYS A 48 -22.97 -0.73 -3.38
C LYS A 48 -22.16 0.38 -2.71
N ARG A 49 -20.89 0.56 -3.07
CA ARG A 49 -20.04 1.64 -2.59
C ARG A 49 -20.50 3.03 -3.02
N ARG A 50 -21.02 3.18 -4.26
CA ARG A 50 -21.63 4.43 -4.73
C ARG A 50 -22.97 4.72 -4.04
N ALA A 51 -23.79 3.72 -3.79
CA ALA A 51 -25.04 3.85 -3.04
C ALA A 51 -24.78 4.18 -1.56
N ALA A 52 -23.78 3.57 -0.92
CA ALA A 52 -23.34 3.90 0.44
C ALA A 52 -22.73 5.31 0.52
N ALA A 53 -22.04 5.78 -0.52
CA ALA A 53 -21.54 7.15 -0.61
C ALA A 53 -22.64 8.19 -0.89
N ALA A 54 -23.75 7.78 -1.52
CA ALA A 54 -24.93 8.62 -1.75
C ALA A 54 -25.93 8.62 -0.59
N GLY A 55 -25.83 7.63 0.31
CA GLY A 55 -26.75 7.40 1.44
C GLY A 55 -26.25 7.93 2.75
N GLY A 56 -25.88 9.20 2.84
CA GLY A 56 -25.96 9.88 4.12
C GLY A 56 -24.64 10.17 4.82
N TRP A 57 -24.50 11.42 5.05
CA TRP A 57 -23.69 12.11 6.05
C TRP A 57 -24.03 11.71 7.52
N SER A 58 -24.80 10.62 7.75
CA SER A 58 -25.38 10.26 9.04
C SER A 58 -24.46 9.46 9.98
N GLN A 59 -23.32 8.93 9.49
CA GLN A 59 -22.37 8.29 10.39
C GLN A 59 -21.26 9.29 10.74
N GLN A 60 -21.26 9.72 12.00
CA GLN A 60 -20.17 10.55 12.52
C GLN A 60 -18.87 9.76 12.49
N LYS A 61 -17.86 10.36 11.83
CA LYS A 61 -16.51 9.84 11.78
C LYS A 61 -15.59 10.77 12.56
N GLU A 62 -14.65 10.18 13.27
CA GLU A 62 -13.60 10.89 13.98
C GLU A 62 -12.24 10.56 13.38
N PHE A 63 -11.37 11.57 13.32
CA PHE A 63 -9.99 11.41 12.91
C PHE A 63 -9.17 10.88 14.08
N ILE A 64 -8.70 9.64 13.95
CA ILE A 64 -7.88 8.95 14.96
C ILE A 64 -6.47 8.79 14.42
N ILE A 65 -5.48 9.03 15.28
CA ILE A 65 -4.07 8.81 15.00
C ILE A 65 -3.60 7.61 15.81
N HIS A 66 -3.05 6.62 15.12
CA HIS A 66 -2.47 5.43 15.74
C HIS A 66 -0.96 5.60 15.79
N LEU A 67 -0.39 5.54 16.99
CA LEU A 67 1.04 5.54 17.24
C LEU A 67 1.46 4.11 17.55
N PHE A 68 2.46 3.61 16.84
CA PHE A 68 3.02 2.28 17.04
C PHE A 68 4.46 2.40 17.49
N GLY A 69 4.88 1.58 18.42
CA GLY A 69 6.23 1.60 18.92
C GLY A 69 6.51 0.51 19.95
N SER A 70 7.61 0.66 20.67
CA SER A 70 8.03 -0.31 21.68
C SER A 70 8.60 0.40 22.90
N ASP A 71 8.39 -0.17 24.09
CA ASP A 71 9.01 0.32 25.32
C ASP A 71 10.50 -0.06 25.41
N GLU A 72 11.17 0.34 26.48
CA GLU A 72 12.60 0.04 26.71
C GLU A 72 12.91 -1.48 26.87
N ASN A 73 11.89 -2.29 27.11
CA ASN A 73 12.00 -3.73 27.26
C ASN A 73 11.64 -4.51 25.98
N GLY A 74 11.26 -3.80 24.90
CA GLY A 74 10.84 -4.41 23.64
C GLY A 74 9.38 -4.86 23.62
N ARG A 75 8.54 -4.38 24.54
CA ARG A 75 7.11 -4.63 24.51
C ARG A 75 6.45 -3.75 23.49
N SER A 76 5.71 -4.34 22.55
CA SER A 76 4.96 -3.60 21.53
C SER A 76 3.86 -2.76 22.15
N ILE A 77 3.69 -1.54 21.66
CA ILE A 77 2.70 -0.56 22.12
C ILE A 77 1.95 0.01 20.93
N ARG A 78 0.62 0.00 21.02
CA ARG A 78 -0.26 0.79 20.15
C ARG A 78 -0.96 1.86 21.01
N CYS A 79 -0.90 3.12 20.55
CA CYS A 79 -1.62 4.21 21.19
C CYS A 79 -2.60 4.83 20.20
N ASP A 80 -3.89 4.78 20.54
CA ASP A 80 -4.98 5.36 19.77
C ASP A 80 -5.26 6.77 20.30
N VAL A 81 -4.93 7.78 19.50
CA VAL A 81 -4.99 9.20 19.88
C VAL A 81 -6.22 9.84 19.26
N SER A 82 -7.10 10.36 20.10
CA SER A 82 -8.33 11.07 19.73
C SER A 82 -8.22 12.59 19.92
N GLY A 83 -9.28 13.31 19.57
CA GLY A 83 -9.43 14.74 19.86
C GLY A 83 -8.68 15.68 18.92
N PHE A 84 -7.67 15.22 18.16
CA PHE A 84 -6.99 16.05 17.17
C PHE A 84 -7.86 16.27 15.94
N ARG A 85 -8.02 17.54 15.54
CA ARG A 85 -8.86 17.90 14.40
C ARG A 85 -8.04 18.44 13.24
N PRO A 86 -8.21 17.88 12.02
CA PRO A 86 -7.66 18.47 10.81
C PRO A 86 -8.12 19.94 10.64
N THR A 87 -7.19 20.85 10.40
CA THR A 87 -7.44 22.29 10.36
C THR A 87 -6.99 22.89 9.04
N LEU A 88 -7.77 23.81 8.51
CA LEU A 88 -7.40 24.68 7.40
C LEU A 88 -7.82 26.12 7.67
N TYR A 89 -7.26 27.06 6.90
CA TYR A 89 -7.54 28.47 7.05
C TYR A 89 -8.07 29.05 5.74
N ILE A 90 -9.06 29.95 5.84
CA ILE A 90 -9.55 30.77 4.72
C ILE A 90 -9.21 32.23 5.03
N ARG A 91 -8.46 32.87 4.12
CA ARG A 91 -8.17 34.30 4.25
C ARG A 91 -9.44 35.10 4.05
N LEU A 92 -9.70 36.04 4.97
CA LEU A 92 -10.83 36.94 4.88
C LEU A 92 -10.37 38.31 4.36
N PRO A 93 -11.21 39.03 3.61
CA PRO A 93 -10.96 40.44 3.32
C PRO A 93 -10.91 41.26 4.60
N GLU A 94 -10.05 42.26 4.64
CA GLU A 94 -9.91 43.13 5.81
C GLU A 94 -11.17 43.97 6.04
N GLU A 95 -11.83 44.37 4.95
CA GLU A 95 -13.12 45.04 5.00
C GLU A 95 -14.24 44.01 5.17
N LYS A 96 -15.24 44.36 6.01
CA LYS A 96 -16.44 43.52 6.24
C LYS A 96 -16.16 42.07 6.63
N THR A 97 -15.08 41.84 7.38
CA THR A 97 -14.59 40.52 7.80
C THR A 97 -15.68 39.62 8.37
N SER A 98 -16.54 40.16 9.28
CA SER A 98 -17.63 39.38 9.89
C SER A 98 -18.68 38.96 8.85
N GLN A 99 -19.05 39.85 7.94
CA GLN A 99 -20.00 39.54 6.88
C GLN A 99 -19.45 38.52 5.89
N CYS A 100 -18.16 38.64 5.52
CA CYS A 100 -17.47 37.67 4.67
C CYS A 100 -17.42 36.27 5.32
N ALA A 101 -17.14 36.20 6.62
CA ALA A 101 -17.14 34.94 7.37
C ALA A 101 -18.50 34.25 7.34
N GLU A 102 -19.60 35.00 7.54
CA GLU A 102 -20.95 34.42 7.49
C GLU A 102 -21.34 33.93 6.10
N ILE A 103 -20.96 34.65 5.04
CA ILE A 103 -21.19 34.23 3.65
C ILE A 103 -20.47 32.89 3.38
N ILE A 104 -19.21 32.74 3.81
CA ILE A 104 -18.44 31.51 3.66
C ILE A 104 -19.10 30.35 4.42
N LYS A 105 -19.53 30.55 5.66
CA LYS A 105 -20.24 29.54 6.45
C LYS A 105 -21.55 29.09 5.78
N GLN A 106 -22.35 30.04 5.30
CA GLN A 106 -23.60 29.74 4.58
C GLN A 106 -23.33 28.97 3.30
N TYR A 107 -22.26 29.32 2.57
CA TYR A 107 -21.87 28.60 1.37
C TYR A 107 -21.45 27.16 1.70
N ILE A 108 -20.61 26.94 2.73
CA ILE A 108 -20.18 25.60 3.18
C ILE A 108 -21.40 24.76 3.55
N ASN A 109 -22.32 25.32 4.34
CA ASN A 109 -23.55 24.63 4.73
C ASN A 109 -24.46 24.30 3.53
N GLY A 110 -24.58 25.21 2.59
CA GLY A 110 -25.36 25.03 1.34
C GLY A 110 -24.76 23.97 0.40
N GLN A 111 -23.48 23.59 0.56
CA GLN A 111 -22.83 22.50 -0.16
C GLN A 111 -22.93 21.15 0.58
N GLY A 112 -23.73 21.06 1.63
CA GLY A 112 -23.99 19.83 2.36
C GLY A 112 -22.95 19.50 3.45
N ILE A 113 -22.05 20.41 3.78
CA ILE A 113 -21.14 20.25 4.93
C ILE A 113 -21.79 20.92 6.14
N PRO A 114 -22.23 20.17 7.17
CA PRO A 114 -22.94 20.73 8.31
C PRO A 114 -22.01 21.58 9.17
N VAL A 115 -22.21 22.88 9.14
CA VAL A 115 -21.37 23.86 9.89
C VAL A 115 -21.39 23.60 11.40
N GLY A 116 -22.48 23.00 11.94
CA GLY A 116 -22.57 22.65 13.35
C GLY A 116 -21.58 21.56 13.82
N GLN A 117 -21.00 20.79 12.90
CA GLN A 117 -19.95 19.81 13.19
C GLN A 117 -18.53 20.41 13.11
N LEU A 118 -18.40 21.62 12.59
CA LEU A 118 -17.15 22.32 12.43
C LEU A 118 -16.89 23.24 13.63
N ASN A 119 -15.62 23.33 14.06
CA ASN A 119 -15.20 24.38 14.95
C ASN A 119 -14.65 25.52 14.12
N ILE A 120 -15.38 26.64 14.05
CA ILE A 120 -15.04 27.77 13.18
C ILE A 120 -14.81 29.03 14.03
N ARG A 121 -13.61 29.58 13.95
CA ARG A 121 -13.23 30.79 14.67
C ARG A 121 -12.49 31.79 13.79
N ARG A 122 -12.61 33.08 14.11
CA ARG A 122 -11.85 34.12 13.45
C ARG A 122 -10.54 34.33 14.22
N VAL A 123 -9.44 34.35 13.47
CA VAL A 123 -8.11 34.50 14.01
C VAL A 123 -7.29 35.52 13.19
N MET A 124 -6.32 36.14 13.83
CA MET A 124 -5.36 37.02 13.17
C MET A 124 -4.03 36.30 13.02
N LYS A 125 -3.60 36.09 11.77
CA LYS A 125 -2.37 35.35 11.45
C LYS A 125 -1.49 36.12 10.47
N LYS A 126 -0.19 35.87 10.48
CA LYS A 126 0.75 36.38 9.48
C LYS A 126 0.78 35.45 8.28
N VAL A 127 1.00 35.98 7.10
CA VAL A 127 1.26 35.21 5.89
C VAL A 127 2.76 35.01 5.76
N PHE A 128 3.21 33.80 5.59
CA PHE A 128 4.64 33.48 5.47
C PHE A 128 5.21 33.86 4.10
N TYR A 129 4.40 33.72 3.03
CA TYR A 129 4.86 33.97 1.66
C TYR A 129 4.77 35.46 1.30
N GLY A 130 5.84 35.97 0.71
CA GLY A 130 5.95 37.36 0.30
C GLY A 130 6.35 38.29 1.45
N PHE A 131 6.69 39.55 1.09
CA PHE A 131 7.02 40.58 2.09
C PHE A 131 5.75 41.27 2.54
N THR A 132 5.32 41.03 3.76
CA THR A 132 4.09 41.59 4.35
C THR A 132 4.36 42.57 5.50
N ALA A 133 5.61 43.07 5.66
CA ALA A 133 6.01 43.98 6.74
C ALA A 133 5.50 43.51 8.11
N ASN A 134 5.48 42.22 8.38
CA ASN A 134 5.05 41.63 9.65
C ASN A 134 3.55 41.87 9.99
N THR A 135 2.73 42.14 8.98
CA THR A 135 1.30 42.45 9.12
C THR A 135 0.49 41.19 9.46
N PHE A 136 -0.52 41.34 10.32
CA PHE A 136 -1.50 40.33 10.62
C PHE A 136 -2.72 40.51 9.75
N PHE A 137 -3.24 39.39 9.23
CA PHE A 137 -4.42 39.31 8.38
C PHE A 137 -5.53 38.50 9.05
N PRO A 138 -6.80 38.82 8.78
CA PRO A 138 -7.91 38.04 9.31
C PRO A 138 -8.09 36.75 8.56
N PHE A 139 -8.23 35.65 9.30
CA PHE A 139 -8.52 34.31 8.79
C PHE A 139 -9.74 33.71 9.48
N LEU A 140 -10.42 32.84 8.75
CA LEU A 140 -11.35 31.87 9.28
C LEU A 140 -10.59 30.56 9.48
N GLU A 141 -10.38 30.16 10.70
CA GLU A 141 -9.81 28.88 11.08
C GLU A 141 -10.95 27.88 11.19
N ILE A 142 -10.81 26.73 10.54
CA ILE A 142 -11.85 25.72 10.48
C ILE A 142 -11.24 24.36 10.84
N ASP A 143 -11.65 23.84 12.00
CA ASP A 143 -11.30 22.50 12.44
C ASP A 143 -12.44 21.53 12.07
N VAL A 144 -12.11 20.43 11.46
CA VAL A 144 -13.07 19.43 11.01
C VAL A 144 -12.91 18.11 11.77
N PRO A 145 -13.99 17.32 11.96
CA PRO A 145 -13.92 16.10 12.76
C PRO A 145 -13.24 14.93 12.05
N SER A 146 -13.11 14.96 10.73
CA SER A 146 -12.61 13.81 9.98
C SER A 146 -11.79 14.21 8.75
N LEU A 147 -10.90 13.32 8.30
CA LEU A 147 -10.10 13.49 7.09
C LEU A 147 -10.98 13.55 5.83
N THR A 148 -12.06 12.77 5.82
CA THR A 148 -13.06 12.82 4.73
C THR A 148 -13.67 14.21 4.62
N MET A 149 -14.07 14.80 5.74
CA MET A 149 -14.65 16.15 5.77
C MET A 149 -13.62 17.21 5.41
N PHE A 150 -12.37 17.07 5.87
CA PHE A 150 -11.25 17.93 5.48
C PHE A 150 -11.07 17.97 3.96
N ARG A 151 -11.02 16.81 3.32
CA ARG A 151 -10.88 16.70 1.86
C ARG A 151 -12.07 17.30 1.12
N ASN A 152 -13.28 17.04 1.61
CA ASN A 152 -14.49 17.60 1.02
C ASN A 152 -14.51 19.13 1.12
N LEU A 153 -14.22 19.69 2.30
CA LEU A 153 -14.16 21.13 2.51
C LEU A 153 -13.08 21.79 1.63
N ARG A 154 -11.88 21.21 1.56
CA ARG A 154 -10.80 21.66 0.68
C ARG A 154 -11.25 21.68 -0.79
N ASN A 155 -11.87 20.60 -1.25
CA ASN A 155 -12.30 20.43 -2.62
C ASN A 155 -13.48 21.33 -3.01
N LEU A 156 -14.15 22.00 -2.07
CA LEU A 156 -15.11 23.07 -2.41
C LEU A 156 -14.41 24.26 -3.07
N PHE A 157 -13.20 24.59 -2.64
CA PHE A 157 -12.50 25.81 -3.01
C PHE A 157 -11.29 25.61 -3.90
N LEU A 158 -10.66 24.41 -3.87
CA LEU A 158 -9.51 24.07 -4.70
C LEU A 158 -9.86 23.07 -5.79
N ASP A 159 -9.18 23.16 -6.93
CA ASP A 159 -9.24 22.20 -8.03
C ASP A 159 -8.32 20.99 -7.79
N GLU A 160 -8.19 20.11 -8.78
CA GLU A 160 -7.35 18.90 -8.72
C GLU A 160 -5.85 19.21 -8.59
N ASN A 161 -5.43 20.41 -9.02
CA ASN A 161 -4.06 20.89 -8.93
C ASN A 161 -3.81 21.73 -7.66
N LEU A 162 -4.75 21.72 -6.72
CA LEU A 162 -4.75 22.52 -5.48
C LEU A 162 -4.71 24.04 -5.76
N GLN A 163 -5.20 24.48 -6.90
CA GLN A 163 -5.34 25.91 -7.22
C GLN A 163 -6.73 26.41 -6.86
N PRO A 164 -6.86 27.68 -6.45
CA PRO A 164 -8.15 28.27 -6.13
C PRO A 164 -9.11 28.22 -7.32
N LYS A 165 -10.33 27.76 -7.10
CA LYS A 165 -11.38 27.74 -8.12
C LYS A 165 -11.86 29.16 -8.41
N THR A 166 -11.44 29.73 -9.52
CA THR A 166 -11.75 31.12 -9.94
C THR A 166 -13.20 31.36 -10.29
N LYS A 167 -14.00 30.31 -10.59
CA LYS A 167 -15.37 30.41 -11.06
C LYS A 167 -16.46 30.36 -9.97
N LYS A 168 -16.08 30.18 -8.70
CA LYS A 168 -17.07 30.18 -7.63
C LYS A 168 -17.37 31.60 -7.17
N VAL A 169 -18.46 32.13 -7.63
CA VAL A 169 -18.98 33.45 -7.23
C VAL A 169 -19.73 33.28 -5.93
N LEU A 170 -19.10 33.71 -4.84
CA LEU A 170 -19.82 33.97 -3.61
C LEU A 170 -20.50 35.32 -3.71
N ASP A 171 -21.73 35.40 -3.19
CA ASP A 171 -22.53 36.62 -3.25
C ASP A 171 -22.11 37.66 -2.19
N GLY A 172 -22.73 38.84 -2.26
CA GLY A 172 -22.56 39.92 -1.27
C GLY A 172 -21.12 40.44 -1.19
N ALA A 173 -20.57 40.55 0.03
CA ALA A 173 -19.25 41.11 0.26
C ALA A 173 -18.09 40.27 -0.31
N MET A 174 -18.35 39.01 -0.71
CA MET A 174 -17.39 38.10 -1.35
C MET A 174 -17.51 38.06 -2.87
N ARG A 175 -18.46 38.81 -3.45
CA ARG A 175 -18.68 38.80 -4.89
C ARG A 175 -17.45 39.22 -5.68
N GLY A 176 -17.03 38.34 -6.61
CA GLY A 176 -15.87 38.55 -7.46
C GLY A 176 -14.50 38.32 -6.75
N LYS A 177 -14.50 37.91 -5.48
CA LYS A 177 -13.28 37.57 -4.75
C LYS A 177 -12.99 36.08 -4.85
N VAL A 178 -11.71 35.74 -5.02
CA VAL A 178 -11.23 34.35 -4.96
C VAL A 178 -11.08 33.98 -3.49
N VAL A 179 -11.51 32.77 -3.14
CA VAL A 179 -11.32 32.22 -1.79
C VAL A 179 -9.94 31.55 -1.73
N GLU A 180 -9.06 32.13 -0.93
CA GLU A 180 -7.72 31.61 -0.71
C GLU A 180 -7.68 30.71 0.53
N LEU A 181 -7.29 29.44 0.33
CA LEU A 181 -7.05 28.50 1.42
C LEU A 181 -5.59 28.46 1.78
N PHE A 182 -5.32 28.34 3.09
CA PHE A 182 -3.99 28.18 3.64
C PHE A 182 -3.91 26.88 4.45
N GLU A 183 -2.76 26.23 4.40
CA GLU A 183 -2.45 24.96 5.07
C GLU A 183 -3.41 23.79 4.71
N ALA A 184 -4.20 23.96 3.66
CA ALA A 184 -5.12 22.92 3.16
C ALA A 184 -4.41 21.78 2.40
N ASN A 185 -3.13 21.93 2.10
CA ASN A 185 -2.24 20.95 1.49
C ASN A 185 -1.30 20.27 2.50
N ILE A 186 -1.35 20.65 3.76
CA ILE A 186 -0.58 19.99 4.82
C ILE A 186 -1.35 18.75 5.26
N ASP A 187 -0.65 17.61 5.29
CA ASP A 187 -1.23 16.39 5.84
C ASP A 187 -1.55 16.59 7.33
N PRO A 188 -2.78 16.27 7.78
CA PRO A 188 -3.14 16.41 9.20
C PRO A 188 -2.25 15.65 10.17
N MET A 189 -1.71 14.50 9.77
CA MET A 189 -0.76 13.74 10.57
C MET A 189 0.54 14.53 10.77
N LEU A 190 1.08 15.14 9.70
CA LEU A 190 2.26 16.01 9.81
C LEU A 190 1.99 17.23 10.70
N ARG A 191 0.79 17.80 10.62
CA ARG A 191 0.38 18.89 11.52
C ARG A 191 0.37 18.43 12.98
N PHE A 192 -0.15 17.23 13.27
CA PHE A 192 -0.10 16.66 14.61
C PHE A 192 1.32 16.53 15.13
N ILE A 193 2.23 15.94 14.35
CA ILE A 193 3.65 15.79 14.70
C ILE A 193 4.27 17.14 15.07
N HIS A 194 4.03 18.19 14.26
CA HIS A 194 4.54 19.53 14.52
C HIS A 194 3.86 20.21 15.72
N THR A 195 2.56 20.03 15.90
CA THR A 195 1.81 20.62 17.01
C THR A 195 2.27 20.05 18.34
N GLN A 196 2.48 18.75 18.43
CA GLN A 196 2.96 18.04 19.60
C GLN A 196 4.49 18.14 19.76
N ASN A 197 5.19 18.69 18.76
CA ASN A 197 6.66 18.80 18.74
C ASN A 197 7.36 17.45 18.98
N ILE A 198 6.76 16.36 18.47
CA ILE A 198 7.33 15.02 18.56
C ILE A 198 8.21 14.70 17.33
N GLN A 199 9.13 13.76 17.50
CA GLN A 199 9.93 13.22 16.40
C GLN A 199 9.25 11.96 15.86
N PRO A 200 9.11 11.79 14.53
CA PRO A 200 8.43 10.62 13.94
C PRO A 200 8.99 9.26 14.38
N CYS A 201 10.28 9.20 14.72
CA CYS A 201 10.95 7.99 15.22
C CYS A 201 11.68 8.31 16.53
N GLY A 202 11.05 9.07 17.41
CA GLY A 202 11.61 9.48 18.70
C GLY A 202 10.86 8.86 19.87
N TRP A 203 11.39 9.09 21.07
CA TRP A 203 10.70 8.72 22.30
C TRP A 203 9.56 9.69 22.59
N VAL A 204 8.41 9.15 22.94
CA VAL A 204 7.22 9.88 23.37
C VAL A 204 6.77 9.44 24.76
N VAL A 205 6.08 10.31 25.47
CA VAL A 205 5.43 9.99 26.72
C VAL A 205 3.94 10.29 26.60
N ILE A 206 3.11 9.33 26.99
CA ILE A 206 1.68 9.51 27.12
C ILE A 206 1.39 9.79 28.58
N LYS A 207 0.78 10.95 28.83
CA LYS A 207 0.39 11.40 30.17
C LYS A 207 -1.01 10.88 30.50
N ASP A 208 -1.15 10.18 31.64
CA ASP A 208 -2.45 9.70 32.14
C ASP A 208 -3.30 8.93 31.09
N GLY A 209 -2.63 8.19 30.18
CA GLY A 209 -3.31 7.37 29.17
C GLY A 209 -4.16 6.26 29.79
N LYS A 210 -5.30 5.98 29.18
CA LYS A 210 -6.13 4.83 29.59
C LYS A 210 -5.54 3.59 28.93
N THR A 211 -5.19 2.61 29.75
CA THR A 211 -4.69 1.32 29.26
C THR A 211 -5.83 0.33 29.16
N SER A 212 -6.04 -0.26 27.99
CA SER A 212 -6.82 -1.47 27.83
C SER A 212 -5.83 -2.61 27.56
N ILE A 213 -5.77 -3.58 28.47
CA ILE A 213 -5.05 -4.82 28.23
C ILE A 213 -6.06 -5.73 27.55
N SER A 214 -5.92 -5.91 26.25
CA SER A 214 -6.63 -6.99 25.55
C SER A 214 -5.96 -8.30 25.95
N GLU A 215 -6.62 -9.09 26.81
CA GLU A 215 -6.09 -10.37 27.29
C GLU A 215 -5.92 -11.42 26.18
N ASP A 216 -6.51 -11.18 24.99
CA ASP A 216 -6.54 -12.11 23.85
C ASP A 216 -5.66 -11.70 22.65
N SER A 217 -4.90 -10.62 22.72
CA SER A 217 -4.12 -10.20 21.56
C SER A 217 -2.63 -10.27 21.83
N ASP A 218 -1.91 -10.87 20.89
CA ASP A 218 -0.46 -10.74 20.70
C ASP A 218 -0.02 -9.29 20.41
N GLU A 219 -0.97 -8.32 20.42
CA GLU A 219 -0.79 -6.92 20.07
C GLU A 219 -0.06 -6.08 21.14
N GLY A 220 0.30 -6.66 22.27
CA GLY A 220 1.02 -5.92 23.32
C GLY A 220 0.12 -5.01 24.14
N LEU A 221 0.57 -3.79 24.48
CA LEU A 221 -0.16 -2.81 25.27
C LEU A 221 -0.94 -1.86 24.36
N VAL A 222 -2.26 -1.79 24.51
CA VAL A 222 -3.10 -0.79 23.83
C VAL A 222 -3.40 0.36 24.79
N ILE A 223 -3.22 1.60 24.32
CA ILE A 223 -3.42 2.83 25.07
C ILE A 223 -4.39 3.71 24.31
N GLU A 224 -5.32 4.33 25.00
CA GLU A 224 -6.18 5.38 24.47
C GLU A 224 -5.88 6.70 25.18
N CYS A 225 -5.72 7.77 24.41
CA CYS A 225 -5.46 9.09 24.97
C CYS A 225 -6.00 10.24 24.10
N ASP A 226 -6.12 11.43 24.69
CA ASP A 226 -6.31 12.67 23.94
C ASP A 226 -4.97 13.15 23.35
N TYR A 227 -5.01 13.86 22.21
CA TYR A 227 -3.80 14.32 21.55
C TYR A 227 -2.92 15.23 22.42
N GLU A 228 -3.50 15.98 23.37
CA GLU A 228 -2.77 16.85 24.29
C GLU A 228 -1.93 16.06 25.31
N GLN A 229 -2.22 14.77 25.49
CA GLN A 229 -1.49 13.88 26.40
C GLN A 229 -0.23 13.28 25.75
N VAL A 230 -0.06 13.42 24.43
CA VAL A 230 1.11 12.94 23.70
C VAL A 230 2.19 14.01 23.71
N LEU A 231 3.29 13.77 24.40
CA LEU A 231 4.35 14.76 24.58
C LEU A 231 5.72 14.20 24.15
N PRO A 232 6.61 15.06 23.65
CA PRO A 232 7.99 14.65 23.37
C PRO A 232 8.73 14.34 24.67
N THR A 233 9.59 13.34 24.63
CA THR A 233 10.52 13.08 25.72
C THR A 233 11.91 12.76 25.18
N LYS A 234 12.94 12.95 26.01
CA LYS A 234 14.32 12.60 25.59
C LYS A 234 14.56 11.10 25.58
N GLY A 235 13.73 10.34 26.30
CA GLY A 235 13.85 8.90 26.42
C GLY A 235 15.23 8.37 26.80
N PRO A 236 15.46 7.08 26.73
CA PRO A 236 16.78 6.46 26.75
C PRO A 236 17.64 6.91 25.56
N ARG A 237 18.96 6.88 25.70
CA ARG A 237 19.87 7.26 24.60
C ARG A 237 19.92 6.23 23.45
N VAL A 238 19.41 5.06 23.69
CA VAL A 238 19.39 3.92 22.73
C VAL A 238 17.97 3.74 22.21
N SER A 239 17.84 3.26 20.99
CA SER A 239 16.55 2.84 20.46
C SER A 239 15.95 1.70 21.28
N ALA A 240 14.64 1.55 21.28
CA ALA A 240 13.98 0.37 21.81
C ALA A 240 14.52 -0.89 21.09
N PRO A 241 14.55 -2.06 21.74
CA PRO A 241 15.05 -3.27 21.12
C PRO A 241 13.99 -3.89 20.18
N PHE A 242 13.71 -3.19 19.07
CA PHE A 242 12.81 -3.67 18.03
C PHE A 242 13.25 -5.03 17.49
N LEU A 243 12.29 -5.89 17.19
CA LEU A 243 12.51 -7.09 16.40
C LEU A 243 12.44 -6.72 14.92
N THR A 244 13.58 -6.74 14.25
CA THR A 244 13.71 -6.39 12.83
C THR A 244 13.83 -7.65 11.99
N ALA A 245 12.96 -7.81 10.98
CA ALA A 245 13.08 -8.84 9.96
C ALA A 245 13.63 -8.25 8.67
N SER A 246 14.87 -8.63 8.31
CA SER A 246 15.46 -8.26 7.03
C SER A 246 15.45 -9.47 6.11
N TRP A 247 14.87 -9.35 4.92
CA TRP A 247 14.73 -10.47 4.01
C TRP A 247 15.03 -10.08 2.57
N ASP A 248 15.48 -11.07 1.81
CA ASP A 248 15.72 -10.96 0.38
C ASP A 248 15.30 -12.23 -0.34
N ILE A 249 14.97 -12.11 -1.62
CA ILE A 249 14.53 -13.23 -2.44
C ILE A 249 15.50 -13.49 -3.58
N GLU A 250 15.72 -14.76 -3.88
CA GLU A 250 16.42 -15.16 -5.09
C GLU A 250 15.45 -15.87 -6.03
N CYS A 251 15.47 -15.45 -7.28
CA CYS A 251 14.63 -16.00 -8.32
C CYS A 251 15.49 -16.72 -9.35
N PHE A 252 14.94 -17.80 -9.91
CA PHE A 252 15.63 -18.56 -10.93
C PHE A 252 15.27 -18.08 -12.33
N SER A 253 16.29 -17.76 -13.14
CA SER A 253 16.13 -17.52 -14.57
C SER A 253 17.13 -18.37 -15.36
N MET A 254 16.64 -19.30 -16.20
CA MET A 254 17.45 -20.22 -16.98
C MET A 254 18.38 -19.51 -18.00
N THR A 255 17.97 -18.38 -18.52
CA THR A 255 18.71 -17.66 -19.58
C THR A 255 19.69 -16.63 -19.03
N GLY A 256 19.79 -16.48 -17.68
CA GLY A 256 20.60 -15.45 -17.03
C GLY A 256 20.05 -14.03 -17.20
N ASP A 257 18.89 -13.87 -17.83
CA ASP A 257 18.18 -12.59 -17.87
C ASP A 257 17.60 -12.26 -16.50
N PHE A 258 17.30 -10.97 -16.27
CA PHE A 258 16.67 -10.54 -15.04
C PHE A 258 15.31 -11.23 -14.84
N PRO A 259 15.04 -11.83 -13.65
CA PRO A 259 13.81 -12.55 -13.38
C PRO A 259 12.58 -11.62 -13.46
N LEU A 260 11.48 -12.14 -13.98
CA LEU A 260 10.21 -11.42 -14.12
C LEU A 260 9.12 -12.08 -13.30
N ALA A 261 8.43 -11.31 -12.46
CA ALA A 261 7.26 -11.77 -11.70
C ALA A 261 6.11 -12.24 -12.62
N LYS A 262 6.05 -11.74 -13.86
CA LYS A 262 5.13 -12.19 -14.90
C LYS A 262 5.86 -12.19 -16.23
N ARG A 263 5.98 -13.35 -16.86
CA ARG A 263 6.61 -13.47 -18.17
C ARG A 263 5.76 -12.84 -19.26
N THR A 264 6.45 -12.24 -20.22
CA THR A 264 5.87 -11.72 -21.48
C THR A 264 6.11 -12.72 -22.60
N TRP A 265 5.35 -12.61 -23.67
CA TRP A 265 5.62 -13.40 -24.89
C TRP A 265 7.01 -13.09 -25.47
N LYS A 266 7.52 -11.89 -25.26
CA LYS A 266 8.90 -11.52 -25.64
C LYS A 266 9.93 -12.35 -24.87
N LYS A 267 9.75 -12.52 -23.54
CA LYS A 267 10.65 -13.36 -22.74
C LYS A 267 10.56 -14.82 -23.18
N ALA A 268 9.35 -15.34 -23.40
CA ALA A 268 9.15 -16.71 -23.89
C ALA A 268 9.81 -16.92 -25.27
N ALA A 269 9.71 -15.94 -26.18
CA ALA A 269 10.38 -16.01 -27.48
C ALA A 269 11.92 -15.97 -27.34
N LYS A 270 12.46 -15.13 -26.43
CA LYS A 270 13.89 -15.12 -26.11
C LYS A 270 14.38 -16.46 -25.60
N ASP A 271 13.65 -17.05 -24.64
CA ASP A 271 13.98 -18.35 -24.06
C ASP A 271 14.01 -19.45 -25.15
N VAL A 272 13.02 -19.46 -26.02
CA VAL A 272 12.96 -20.41 -27.15
C VAL A 272 14.16 -20.20 -28.08
N VAL A 273 14.48 -18.97 -28.49
CA VAL A 273 15.59 -18.68 -29.40
C VAL A 273 16.95 -19.00 -28.77
N ALA A 274 17.11 -18.78 -27.46
CA ALA A 274 18.33 -19.13 -26.75
C ALA A 274 18.63 -20.63 -26.73
N LEU A 275 17.56 -21.46 -26.71
CA LEU A 275 17.69 -22.91 -26.57
C LEU A 275 17.66 -23.66 -27.89
N THR A 276 17.08 -23.11 -28.92
CA THR A 276 17.02 -23.76 -30.22
C THR A 276 17.18 -22.77 -31.36
N LYS A 277 18.03 -23.16 -32.32
CA LYS A 277 18.14 -22.48 -33.63
C LYS A 277 17.38 -23.25 -34.72
N ASP A 278 16.72 -24.34 -34.34
CA ASP A 278 15.97 -25.19 -35.25
C ASP A 278 14.47 -24.89 -35.18
N SER A 279 13.89 -24.41 -36.24
CA SER A 279 12.47 -24.10 -36.36
C SER A 279 11.55 -25.28 -36.08
N ALA A 280 11.97 -26.49 -36.41
CA ALA A 280 11.19 -27.70 -36.18
C ALA A 280 11.11 -28.08 -34.68
N ALA A 281 12.13 -27.74 -33.90
CA ALA A 281 12.17 -28.07 -32.49
C ALA A 281 11.33 -27.09 -31.63
N VAL A 282 10.97 -25.91 -32.13
CA VAL A 282 10.27 -24.85 -31.36
C VAL A 282 8.94 -25.32 -30.81
N ALA A 283 8.09 -25.94 -31.64
CA ALA A 283 6.77 -26.41 -31.22
C ALA A 283 6.89 -27.54 -30.18
N ASN A 284 7.84 -28.48 -30.37
CA ASN A 284 8.12 -29.54 -29.40
C ASN A 284 8.63 -29.00 -28.08
N LEU A 285 9.54 -28.02 -28.11
CA LEU A 285 10.05 -27.37 -26.92
C LEU A 285 8.94 -26.72 -26.10
N ILE A 286 8.05 -25.96 -26.76
CA ILE A 286 6.92 -25.28 -26.12
C ILE A 286 5.98 -26.32 -25.51
N ILE A 287 5.60 -27.39 -26.23
CA ILE A 287 4.69 -28.42 -25.76
C ILE A 287 5.28 -29.17 -24.56
N ASN A 288 6.55 -29.54 -24.62
CA ASN A 288 7.21 -30.23 -23.52
C ASN A 288 7.30 -29.32 -22.27
N SER A 289 7.56 -28.06 -22.44
CA SER A 289 7.56 -27.08 -21.34
C SER A 289 6.19 -26.90 -20.70
N LEU A 290 5.10 -26.98 -21.50
CA LEU A 290 3.72 -26.91 -21.02
C LEU A 290 3.27 -28.18 -20.32
N SER A 291 3.74 -29.36 -20.78
CA SER A 291 3.35 -30.65 -20.21
C SER A 291 3.94 -30.89 -18.83
N THR A 292 5.09 -30.30 -18.54
CA THR A 292 5.76 -30.40 -17.25
C THR A 292 5.22 -29.42 -16.20
N GLY A 293 4.25 -28.59 -16.53
CA GLY A 293 3.68 -27.48 -15.76
C GLY A 293 3.75 -27.59 -14.24
N GLN A 294 4.47 -26.69 -13.59
CA GLN A 294 4.74 -26.60 -12.14
C GLN A 294 5.81 -27.56 -11.59
N THR A 295 6.53 -28.28 -12.39
CA THR A 295 7.60 -29.15 -11.86
C THR A 295 8.86 -28.35 -11.52
N PRO A 296 9.54 -28.70 -10.42
CA PRO A 296 10.86 -28.18 -10.09
C PRO A 296 11.84 -28.36 -11.26
N VAL A 297 12.78 -27.45 -11.36
CA VAL A 297 13.83 -27.41 -12.40
C VAL A 297 14.53 -28.75 -12.60
N ASP A 298 14.70 -29.53 -11.54
CA ASP A 298 15.41 -30.81 -11.52
C ASP A 298 14.72 -31.95 -12.29
N THR A 299 13.47 -31.79 -12.68
CA THR A 299 12.74 -32.81 -13.44
C THR A 299 12.73 -32.55 -14.95
N LEU A 300 13.33 -31.44 -15.40
CA LEU A 300 13.42 -31.12 -16.82
C LEU A 300 14.66 -31.79 -17.44
N PRO A 301 14.54 -32.38 -18.63
CA PRO A 301 15.69 -32.86 -19.37
C PRO A 301 16.74 -31.73 -19.57
N ALA A 302 18.01 -32.08 -19.51
CA ALA A 302 19.10 -31.14 -19.76
C ALA A 302 18.89 -30.40 -21.09
N GLY A 303 18.89 -29.04 -21.04
CA GLY A 303 18.68 -28.20 -22.21
C GLY A 303 17.24 -27.78 -22.49
N MET A 304 16.26 -28.18 -21.67
CA MET A 304 14.90 -27.65 -21.77
C MET A 304 14.69 -26.46 -20.84
N THR A 305 14.19 -25.37 -21.39
CA THR A 305 13.69 -24.26 -20.56
C THR A 305 12.23 -24.49 -20.21
N PRO A 306 11.87 -24.39 -18.95
CA PRO A 306 10.49 -24.28 -18.60
C PRO A 306 9.95 -22.93 -19.10
N ILE A 307 9.17 -22.95 -20.15
CA ILE A 307 8.23 -21.87 -20.40
C ILE A 307 7.14 -22.07 -19.34
N TYR A 308 7.29 -21.40 -18.19
CA TYR A 308 6.32 -21.54 -17.10
C TYR A 308 4.97 -21.03 -17.56
N CYS A 309 4.07 -21.97 -17.85
CA CYS A 309 2.73 -21.69 -18.33
C CYS A 309 1.71 -22.55 -17.55
N GLN A 310 0.56 -21.96 -17.29
CA GLN A 310 -0.64 -22.71 -16.89
C GLN A 310 -1.55 -22.88 -18.10
N LEU A 311 -2.05 -24.10 -18.30
CA LEU A 311 -2.96 -24.41 -19.39
C LEU A 311 -4.35 -23.85 -19.07
N LYS A 312 -4.90 -23.02 -19.96
CA LYS A 312 -6.31 -22.62 -19.97
C LYS A 312 -7.20 -23.61 -20.69
N LYS A 313 -6.63 -24.43 -21.57
CA LYS A 313 -7.29 -25.45 -22.38
C LYS A 313 -6.49 -26.75 -22.28
N PRO A 314 -7.10 -27.92 -22.58
CA PRO A 314 -6.38 -29.18 -22.62
C PRO A 314 -5.14 -29.11 -23.50
N LEU A 315 -4.07 -29.82 -23.11
CA LEU A 315 -2.78 -29.84 -23.82
C LEU A 315 -2.95 -30.19 -25.31
N GLY A 316 -3.87 -31.08 -25.65
CA GLY A 316 -4.19 -31.44 -27.05
C GLY A 316 -4.63 -30.24 -27.90
N ALA A 317 -5.37 -29.29 -27.33
CA ALA A 317 -5.76 -28.08 -28.05
C ALA A 317 -4.56 -27.17 -28.35
N VAL A 318 -3.58 -27.10 -27.44
CA VAL A 318 -2.33 -26.35 -27.63
C VAL A 318 -1.48 -27.04 -28.70
N SER A 319 -1.31 -28.36 -28.61
CA SER A 319 -0.58 -29.17 -29.58
C SER A 319 -1.14 -29.00 -30.99
N ASN A 320 -2.46 -29.16 -31.13
CA ASN A 320 -3.12 -29.04 -32.45
C ASN A 320 -2.86 -27.67 -33.08
N LYS A 321 -2.92 -26.57 -32.27
CA LYS A 321 -2.64 -25.21 -32.77
C LYS A 321 -1.20 -25.01 -33.18
N LEU A 322 -0.24 -25.51 -32.42
CA LEU A 322 1.19 -25.36 -32.72
C LEU A 322 1.63 -26.21 -33.92
N PHE A 323 0.98 -27.37 -34.12
CA PHE A 323 1.27 -28.28 -35.26
C PHE A 323 0.34 -28.09 -36.46
N GLU A 324 -0.59 -27.13 -36.45
CA GLU A 324 -1.26 -26.70 -37.68
C GLU A 324 -0.21 -26.26 -38.73
N SER A 325 -0.38 -26.74 -39.97
CA SER A 325 0.56 -26.51 -41.08
C SER A 325 0.86 -25.00 -41.29
N ASP A 326 -0.15 -24.15 -41.11
CA ASP A 326 0.01 -22.70 -41.22
C ASP A 326 0.93 -22.12 -40.10
N CYS A 327 0.82 -22.61 -38.87
CA CYS A 327 1.68 -22.19 -37.76
C CYS A 327 3.12 -22.66 -37.96
N GLN A 328 3.33 -23.92 -38.37
CA GLN A 328 4.66 -24.47 -38.67
C GLN A 328 5.34 -23.73 -39.80
N ASN A 329 4.65 -23.49 -40.92
CA ASN A 329 5.18 -22.72 -42.04
C ASN A 329 5.60 -21.29 -41.64
N LYS A 330 4.84 -20.66 -40.73
CA LYS A 330 5.20 -19.35 -40.18
C LYS A 330 6.46 -19.41 -39.32
N ILE A 331 6.58 -20.41 -38.44
CA ILE A 331 7.80 -20.62 -37.64
C ILE A 331 9.02 -20.80 -38.55
N GLU A 332 8.93 -21.70 -39.54
CA GLU A 332 10.02 -21.94 -40.49
C GLU A 332 10.41 -20.66 -41.24
N SER A 333 9.44 -19.90 -41.71
CA SER A 333 9.68 -18.64 -42.40
C SER A 333 10.37 -17.60 -41.50
N ILE A 334 9.94 -17.46 -40.26
CA ILE A 334 10.52 -16.56 -39.26
C ILE A 334 12.01 -16.90 -39.07
N PHE A 335 12.35 -18.17 -38.85
CA PHE A 335 13.74 -18.59 -38.68
C PHE A 335 14.57 -18.42 -39.96
N LYS A 336 14.01 -18.79 -41.10
CA LYS A 336 14.71 -18.68 -42.41
C LYS A 336 15.06 -17.25 -42.76
N TYR A 337 14.14 -16.31 -42.57
CA TYR A 337 14.36 -14.91 -42.98
C TYR A 337 15.12 -14.07 -41.95
N ASN A 338 15.24 -14.53 -40.71
CA ASN A 338 15.90 -13.77 -39.64
C ASN A 338 17.14 -14.46 -39.05
N GLN A 339 17.78 -15.37 -39.79
CA GLN A 339 18.97 -16.14 -39.36
C GLN A 339 20.12 -15.27 -38.81
N ASN A 340 20.27 -14.06 -39.35
CA ASN A 340 21.34 -13.12 -39.01
C ASN A 340 20.86 -11.96 -38.11
N ASN A 341 19.60 -11.91 -37.72
CA ASN A 341 19.03 -10.83 -36.89
C ASN A 341 18.19 -11.43 -35.74
N THR A 342 18.86 -11.68 -34.64
CA THR A 342 18.26 -12.29 -33.45
C THR A 342 17.13 -11.44 -32.85
N ASP A 343 17.24 -10.11 -32.88
CA ASP A 343 16.22 -9.23 -32.30
C ASP A 343 14.93 -9.28 -33.13
N GLU A 344 15.03 -9.27 -34.46
CA GLU A 344 13.90 -9.40 -35.35
C GLU A 344 13.26 -10.81 -35.24
N LEU A 345 14.09 -11.86 -35.13
CA LEU A 345 13.65 -13.22 -34.90
C LEU A 345 12.80 -13.32 -33.63
N ILE A 346 13.26 -12.74 -32.52
CA ILE A 346 12.55 -12.70 -31.25
C ILE A 346 11.22 -11.93 -31.41
N ALA A 347 11.23 -10.75 -32.04
CA ALA A 347 10.06 -9.92 -32.20
C ALA A 347 8.94 -10.60 -33.02
N GLN A 348 9.33 -11.27 -34.12
CA GLN A 348 8.36 -12.01 -34.96
C GLN A 348 7.85 -13.26 -34.28
N LEU A 349 8.69 -13.99 -33.54
CA LEU A 349 8.29 -15.14 -32.75
C LEU A 349 7.37 -14.75 -31.60
N GLU A 350 7.66 -13.66 -30.88
CA GLU A 350 6.78 -13.07 -29.87
C GLU A 350 5.37 -12.84 -30.42
N LYS A 351 5.28 -12.18 -31.56
CA LYS A 351 3.99 -11.85 -32.20
C LYS A 351 3.23 -13.11 -32.57
N LEU A 352 3.91 -14.12 -33.13
CA LEU A 352 3.29 -15.39 -33.52
C LEU A 352 2.81 -16.16 -32.29
N LEU A 353 3.65 -16.37 -31.28
CA LEU A 353 3.32 -17.12 -30.07
C LEU A 353 2.18 -16.43 -29.30
N GLY A 354 2.23 -15.11 -29.19
CA GLY A 354 1.14 -14.32 -28.58
C GLY A 354 -0.19 -14.49 -29.30
N ALA A 355 -0.18 -14.48 -30.64
CA ALA A 355 -1.39 -14.66 -31.44
C ALA A 355 -1.98 -16.10 -31.30
N VAL A 356 -1.13 -17.11 -31.28
CA VAL A 356 -1.55 -18.53 -31.24
C VAL A 356 -1.96 -18.96 -29.83
N LEU A 357 -1.17 -18.56 -28.81
CA LEU A 357 -1.26 -19.16 -27.48
C LEU A 357 -1.98 -18.30 -26.43
N LYS A 358 -2.21 -17.02 -26.67
CA LYS A 358 -2.83 -16.08 -25.69
C LYS A 358 -4.11 -16.61 -25.04
N ASN A 359 -4.96 -17.31 -25.79
CA ASN A 359 -6.23 -17.84 -25.31
C ASN A 359 -6.12 -19.29 -24.81
N LEU A 360 -4.97 -19.92 -24.92
CA LEU A 360 -4.72 -21.32 -24.61
C LEU A 360 -3.90 -21.51 -23.35
N VAL A 361 -2.99 -20.56 -23.04
CA VAL A 361 -2.07 -20.66 -21.90
C VAL A 361 -1.95 -19.35 -21.14
N TYR A 362 -1.57 -19.48 -19.89
CA TYR A 362 -1.16 -18.38 -19.00
C TYR A 362 0.35 -18.43 -18.82
N LEU A 363 1.08 -17.34 -19.12
CA LEU A 363 2.49 -17.26 -18.81
C LEU A 363 2.68 -16.97 -17.31
N VAL A 364 3.41 -17.84 -16.62
CA VAL A 364 3.79 -17.69 -15.22
C VAL A 364 5.14 -16.96 -15.14
N GLY A 365 5.45 -16.33 -14.03
CA GLY A 365 6.74 -15.64 -13.81
C GLY A 365 7.92 -16.62 -13.58
N ASP A 366 9.08 -16.05 -13.40
CA ASP A 366 10.25 -16.79 -12.93
C ASP A 366 10.07 -17.10 -11.44
N PRO A 367 10.32 -18.34 -11.00
CA PRO A 367 10.03 -18.75 -9.62
C PRO A 367 11.01 -18.14 -8.62
N VAL A 368 10.51 -17.82 -7.44
CA VAL A 368 11.32 -17.59 -6.27
C VAL A 368 11.85 -18.94 -5.78
N ILE A 369 13.15 -19.12 -5.71
CA ILE A 369 13.77 -20.38 -5.29
C ILE A 369 14.25 -20.36 -3.85
N GLN A 370 14.50 -19.18 -3.31
CA GLN A 370 14.87 -19.04 -1.90
C GLN A 370 14.48 -17.67 -1.34
N ILE A 371 14.23 -17.63 -0.03
CA ILE A 371 14.01 -16.43 0.76
C ILE A 371 14.95 -16.48 1.95
N GLY A 372 15.98 -15.64 1.95
CA GLY A 372 16.88 -15.46 3.10
C GLY A 372 16.26 -14.44 4.06
N THR A 373 16.22 -14.75 5.35
CA THR A 373 15.68 -13.84 6.37
C THR A 373 16.57 -13.81 7.60
N THR A 374 16.87 -12.62 8.08
CA THR A 374 17.51 -12.41 9.38
C THR A 374 16.55 -11.73 10.34
N LEU A 375 16.45 -12.24 11.56
CA LEU A 375 15.74 -11.61 12.67
C LEU A 375 16.76 -11.08 13.68
N THR A 376 16.67 -9.80 13.98
CA THR A 376 17.58 -9.15 14.94
C THR A 376 16.77 -8.39 15.97
N ARG A 377 17.00 -8.65 17.26
CA ARG A 377 16.38 -7.89 18.34
C ARG A 377 17.41 -6.96 18.99
N GLY A 378 17.29 -5.67 18.70
CA GLY A 378 18.15 -4.63 19.30
C GLY A 378 19.59 -4.63 18.78
N THR A 379 20.40 -5.65 19.08
CA THR A 379 21.82 -5.70 18.72
C THR A 379 22.14 -6.85 17.75
N PRO A 380 23.23 -6.73 16.96
CA PRO A 380 23.63 -7.78 16.00
C PRO A 380 23.93 -9.15 16.61
N GLU A 381 24.30 -9.21 17.89
CA GLU A 381 24.62 -10.46 18.60
C GLU A 381 23.38 -11.36 18.77
N THR A 382 22.18 -10.79 18.69
CA THR A 382 20.91 -11.51 18.80
C THR A 382 20.29 -11.85 17.44
N THR A 383 21.13 -12.00 16.40
CA THR A 383 20.64 -12.25 15.03
C THR A 383 20.44 -13.75 14.79
N GLU A 384 19.21 -14.13 14.48
CA GLU A 384 18.84 -15.44 13.93
C GLU A 384 18.83 -15.37 12.40
N ARG A 385 19.28 -16.45 11.71
CA ARG A 385 19.32 -16.53 10.26
C ARG A 385 18.51 -17.72 9.77
N HIS A 386 17.60 -17.47 8.85
CA HIS A 386 16.72 -18.46 8.27
C HIS A 386 16.80 -18.43 6.74
N LEU A 387 16.78 -19.61 6.13
CA LEU A 387 16.71 -19.78 4.67
C LEU A 387 15.53 -20.68 4.33
N PHE A 388 14.57 -20.15 3.61
CA PHE A 388 13.46 -20.89 3.03
C PHE A 388 13.82 -21.20 1.58
N VAL A 389 13.81 -22.47 1.17
CA VAL A 389 14.32 -22.89 -0.14
C VAL A 389 13.46 -24.00 -0.76
N PHE A 390 13.41 -24.02 -2.10
CA PHE A 390 12.91 -25.14 -2.85
C PHE A 390 13.80 -25.40 -4.09
N PRO A 391 14.01 -26.65 -4.53
CA PRO A 391 13.44 -27.85 -3.91
C PRO A 391 14.14 -28.22 -2.60
N ASP A 392 15.45 -28.04 -2.48
CA ASP A 392 16.25 -28.47 -1.34
C ASP A 392 17.60 -27.73 -1.29
N CYS A 393 18.25 -27.77 -0.15
CA CYS A 393 19.58 -27.19 0.07
C CYS A 393 20.31 -28.01 1.15
N ASP A 394 21.61 -28.14 0.99
CA ASP A 394 22.47 -28.71 2.03
C ASP A 394 22.46 -27.83 3.29
N PRO A 395 22.67 -28.42 4.50
CA PRO A 395 22.77 -27.65 5.72
C PRO A 395 23.88 -26.60 5.65
N ILE A 396 23.57 -25.38 6.08
CA ILE A 396 24.54 -24.26 6.12
C ILE A 396 24.82 -23.93 7.58
N PRO A 397 26.10 -23.80 7.99
CA PRO A 397 26.45 -23.41 9.37
C PRO A 397 25.78 -22.10 9.78
N ASP A 398 25.27 -22.04 11.00
CA ASP A 398 24.64 -20.89 11.62
C ASP A 398 23.36 -20.36 10.88
N ILE A 399 22.76 -21.18 10.02
CA ILE A 399 21.50 -20.87 9.30
C ILE A 399 20.51 -22.02 9.50
N VAL A 400 19.28 -21.66 9.86
CA VAL A 400 18.17 -22.62 9.90
C VAL A 400 17.59 -22.75 8.50
N VAL A 401 17.79 -23.92 7.86
CA VAL A 401 17.30 -24.19 6.50
C VAL A 401 15.93 -24.87 6.57
N HIS A 402 14.97 -24.31 5.83
CA HIS A 402 13.60 -24.79 5.66
C HIS A 402 13.38 -25.21 4.20
N SER A 403 13.33 -26.51 3.91
CA SER A 403 13.22 -27.03 2.54
C SER A 403 11.78 -27.41 2.20
N TYR A 404 11.36 -27.07 0.99
CA TYR A 404 9.98 -27.29 0.49
C TYR A 404 10.00 -27.90 -0.91
N LYS A 405 8.94 -28.63 -1.24
CA LYS A 405 8.83 -29.29 -2.55
C LYS A 405 8.32 -28.38 -3.67
N THR A 406 7.76 -27.21 -3.33
CA THR A 406 7.19 -26.28 -4.32
C THR A 406 7.38 -24.83 -3.84
N GLU A 407 7.52 -23.90 -4.79
CA GLU A 407 7.55 -22.46 -4.54
C GLU A 407 6.37 -22.01 -3.66
N LYS A 408 5.15 -22.44 -4.03
CA LYS A 408 3.94 -22.07 -3.28
C LYS A 408 4.03 -22.48 -1.81
N ALA A 409 4.46 -23.71 -1.53
CA ALA A 409 4.59 -24.21 -0.16
C ALA A 409 5.66 -23.42 0.63
N MET A 410 6.77 -23.09 -0.03
CA MET A 410 7.85 -22.29 0.57
C MET A 410 7.36 -20.87 0.93
N ILE A 411 6.72 -20.17 -0.01
CA ILE A 411 6.25 -18.80 0.20
C ILE A 411 5.19 -18.76 1.32
N LEU A 412 4.21 -19.68 1.30
CA LEU A 412 3.17 -19.73 2.33
C LEU A 412 3.77 -20.00 3.71
N ALA A 413 4.67 -20.96 3.82
CA ALA A 413 5.32 -21.28 5.09
C ALA A 413 6.20 -20.12 5.60
N TRP A 414 6.86 -19.37 4.70
CA TRP A 414 7.59 -18.17 5.09
C TRP A 414 6.67 -17.09 5.64
N PHE A 415 5.52 -16.85 5.01
CA PHE A 415 4.53 -15.90 5.52
C PHE A 415 3.95 -16.31 6.88
N GLU A 416 3.58 -17.59 7.05
CA GLU A 416 3.10 -18.14 8.32
C GLU A 416 4.14 -17.97 9.43
N TRP A 417 5.39 -18.29 9.13
CA TRP A 417 6.51 -18.12 10.05
C TRP A 417 6.75 -16.63 10.38
N LEU A 418 6.67 -15.73 9.40
CA LEU A 418 6.86 -14.29 9.62
C LEU A 418 5.75 -13.71 10.52
N ILE A 419 4.51 -14.15 10.30
CA ILE A 419 3.36 -13.77 11.16
C ILE A 419 3.56 -14.29 12.58
N GLU A 420 4.01 -15.54 12.76
CA GLU A 420 4.32 -16.10 14.09
C GLU A 420 5.41 -15.31 14.81
N LYS A 421 6.46 -14.91 14.10
CA LYS A 421 7.54 -14.09 14.67
C LYS A 421 7.12 -12.67 15.01
N ASN A 422 6.11 -12.15 14.35
CA ASN A 422 5.53 -10.82 14.57
C ASN A 422 6.60 -9.71 14.71
N PRO A 423 7.45 -9.45 13.71
CA PRO A 423 8.46 -8.42 13.80
C PRO A 423 7.87 -7.01 13.87
N ASP A 424 8.57 -6.12 14.57
CA ASP A 424 8.21 -4.69 14.67
C ASP A 424 8.51 -3.94 13.37
N ILE A 425 9.55 -4.36 12.63
CA ILE A 425 10.03 -3.77 11.36
C ILE A 425 10.27 -4.86 10.32
#